data_69d2b5d354e1d9bff5b7eedf1a522324
#
_entry.id   69d2b5d354e1d9bff5b7eedf1a522324
#
_cell.length_a   1.000
_cell.length_b   1.000
_cell.length_c   1.000
_cell.angle_alpha   90.00
_cell.angle_beta   90.00
_cell.angle_gamma   90.00
#
_symmetry.space_group_name_H-M   'P 1'
#
loop_
_entity.id
_entity.type
_entity.pdbx_description
1 polymer ?
#
loop_
_entity_poly.entity_id
_entity_poly.type
_entity_poly.pdbx_seq_one_letter_code
_entity_poly.pdbx_strand_id
1 'polypeptide(L)'
;MRTKRHYVQIDPDVLERVRQIDLLSYLREFEPSNLVKVKGTSNVYCTAEHDSLKISNGKWYWWSRGFGGYSALDYLIKVKEYDFVEAVEILTGQTMA
;
A
#
# COMPACT_ATOMS: atom_id res chain seq x y z
N MET A 1 -9.93 11.06 -16.06
CA MET A 1 -8.83 11.86 -15.54
C MET A 1 -9.14 12.38 -14.14
N ARG A 2 -8.15 12.30 -13.29
CA ARG A 2 -8.34 12.67 -11.89
C ARG A 2 -8.29 14.18 -11.73
N THR A 3 -9.26 14.73 -11.00
CA THR A 3 -9.26 16.16 -10.74
C THR A 3 -8.07 16.52 -9.86
N LYS A 4 -7.33 17.53 -10.28
CA LYS A 4 -6.20 17.99 -9.51
C LYS A 4 -6.70 18.68 -8.24
N ARG A 5 -6.22 18.24 -7.10
CA ARG A 5 -6.60 18.84 -5.83
C ARG A 5 -5.87 20.15 -5.63
N HIS A 6 -6.51 21.05 -4.93
CA HIS A 6 -5.81 22.21 -4.44
C HIS A 6 -4.79 21.77 -3.41
N TYR A 7 -3.85 22.65 -3.13
CA TYR A 7 -2.83 22.37 -2.16
C TYR A 7 -3.44 21.91 -0.84
N VAL A 8 -3.07 20.74 -0.40
CA VAL A 8 -3.53 20.17 0.85
C VAL A 8 -2.32 19.96 1.74
N GLN A 9 -2.39 20.55 2.94
CA GLN A 9 -1.31 20.41 3.88
C GLN A 9 -1.58 19.23 4.80
N ILE A 10 -0.70 18.25 4.76
CA ILE A 10 -0.83 17.06 5.59
C ILE A 10 0.04 17.25 6.82
N ASP A 11 -0.54 17.00 8.00
CA ASP A 11 0.18 17.05 9.25
C ASP A 11 1.40 16.13 9.19
N PRO A 12 2.62 16.63 9.48
CA PRO A 12 3.81 15.78 9.44
C PRO A 12 3.73 14.55 10.34
N ASP A 13 3.04 14.63 11.47
CA ASP A 13 2.89 13.47 12.36
C ASP A 13 2.01 12.40 11.73
N VAL A 14 0.96 12.82 11.02
CA VAL A 14 0.10 11.90 10.30
C VAL A 14 0.87 11.22 9.20
N LEU A 15 1.66 12.00 8.44
CA LEU A 15 2.46 11.46 7.35
C LEU A 15 3.48 10.44 7.86
N GLU A 16 4.12 10.75 9.00
CA GLU A 16 5.07 9.85 9.60
C GLU A 16 4.42 8.51 9.95
N ARG A 17 3.24 8.54 10.58
CA ARG A 17 2.53 7.31 10.93
C ARG A 17 2.10 6.53 9.70
N VAL A 18 1.64 7.22 8.67
CA VAL A 18 1.20 6.59 7.43
C VAL A 18 2.35 5.86 6.76
N ARG A 19 3.53 6.45 6.76
CA ARG A 19 4.72 5.83 6.14
C ARG A 19 5.18 4.57 6.86
N GLN A 20 4.76 4.37 8.09
CA GLN A 20 5.14 3.19 8.86
C GLN A 20 4.15 2.03 8.73
N ILE A 21 3.04 2.23 8.04
CA ILE A 21 2.08 1.15 7.82
C ILE A 21 2.64 0.24 6.73
N ASP A 22 2.94 -1.00 7.09
CA ASP A 22 3.44 -1.96 6.12
C ASP A 22 2.30 -2.55 5.29
N LEU A 23 2.65 -3.08 4.13
CA LEU A 23 1.64 -3.58 3.21
C LEU A 23 0.87 -4.78 3.77
N LEU A 24 1.55 -5.67 4.47
CA LEU A 24 0.89 -6.85 5.03
C LEU A 24 -0.22 -6.45 6.00
N SER A 25 0.07 -5.51 6.90
CA SER A 25 -0.92 -5.03 7.87
C SER A 25 -2.09 -4.34 7.17
N TYR A 26 -1.80 -3.55 6.15
CA TYR A 26 -2.85 -2.88 5.38
C TYR A 26 -3.78 -3.90 4.72
N LEU A 27 -3.22 -4.91 4.06
CA LEU A 27 -4.04 -5.90 3.37
C LEU A 27 -4.87 -6.72 4.34
N ARG A 28 -4.30 -7.08 5.50
CA ARG A 28 -5.06 -7.82 6.49
C ARG A 28 -6.26 -7.06 7.00
N GLU A 29 -6.13 -5.75 7.13
CA GLU A 29 -7.20 -4.93 7.67
C GLU A 29 -8.21 -4.49 6.62
N PHE A 30 -7.74 -4.07 5.47
CA PHE A 30 -8.59 -3.43 4.47
C PHE A 30 -8.92 -4.30 3.26
N GLU A 31 -8.06 -5.25 2.92
CA GLU A 31 -8.27 -6.12 1.76
C GLU A 31 -7.89 -7.55 2.07
N PRO A 32 -8.50 -8.16 3.09
CA PRO A 32 -8.08 -9.51 3.49
C PRO A 32 -8.26 -10.56 2.41
N SER A 33 -9.24 -10.39 1.53
CA SER A 33 -9.46 -11.35 0.44
C SER A 33 -8.40 -11.24 -0.66
N ASN A 34 -7.63 -10.14 -0.67
CA ASN A 34 -6.55 -9.95 -1.62
C ASN A 34 -5.20 -10.44 -1.10
N LEU A 35 -5.16 -10.92 0.14
CA LEU A 35 -3.93 -11.39 0.75
C LEU A 35 -3.88 -12.91 0.73
N VAL A 36 -2.86 -13.45 0.06
CA VAL A 36 -2.71 -14.90 -0.11
C VAL A 36 -1.34 -15.32 0.38
N LYS A 37 -1.30 -16.32 1.24
CA LYS A 37 -0.03 -16.85 1.69
C LYS A 37 0.57 -17.74 0.61
N VAL A 38 1.86 -17.55 0.32
CA VAL A 38 2.53 -18.34 -0.69
C VAL A 38 2.78 -19.74 -0.12
N LYS A 39 2.34 -20.75 -0.85
CA LYS A 39 2.45 -22.14 -0.44
C LYS A 39 3.91 -22.55 -0.27
N GLY A 40 4.19 -23.30 0.79
CA GLY A 40 5.54 -23.78 1.04
C GLY A 40 6.44 -22.77 1.72
N THR A 41 5.92 -21.63 2.10
CA THR A 41 6.71 -20.63 2.83
C THR A 41 6.08 -20.37 4.19
N SER A 42 6.89 -19.85 5.12
CA SER A 42 6.39 -19.53 6.46
C SER A 42 5.89 -18.09 6.56
N ASN A 43 6.46 -17.18 5.78
CA ASN A 43 6.14 -15.76 5.95
C ASN A 43 6.16 -14.96 4.64
N VAL A 44 5.92 -15.62 3.51
CA VAL A 44 5.82 -14.92 2.23
C VAL A 44 4.36 -14.91 1.79
N TYR A 45 3.89 -13.73 1.37
CA TYR A 45 2.53 -13.53 0.91
C TYR A 45 2.54 -12.92 -0.48
N CYS A 46 1.42 -12.98 -1.16
CA CYS A 46 1.23 -12.27 -2.43
C CYS A 46 -0.17 -11.70 -2.45
N THR A 47 -0.46 -10.89 -3.46
CA THR A 47 -1.83 -10.41 -3.63
C THR A 47 -2.55 -11.33 -4.62
N ALA A 48 -3.86 -11.50 -4.41
CA ALA A 48 -4.68 -12.28 -5.33
C ALA A 48 -4.74 -11.61 -6.71
N GLU A 49 -4.72 -10.29 -6.74
CA GLU A 49 -4.77 -9.52 -7.98
C GLU A 49 -3.47 -9.64 -8.78
N HIS A 50 -2.34 -9.76 -8.09
CA HIS A 50 -1.02 -9.79 -8.72
C HIS A 50 -0.17 -10.82 -8.00
N ASP A 51 -0.23 -12.07 -8.47
CA ASP A 51 0.47 -13.16 -7.79
C ASP A 51 1.99 -13.02 -7.85
N SER A 52 2.52 -12.22 -8.76
CA SER A 52 3.95 -11.94 -8.81
C SER A 52 4.39 -10.83 -7.86
N LEU A 53 3.46 -10.20 -7.17
CA LEU A 53 3.77 -9.21 -6.13
C LEU A 53 3.95 -9.96 -4.82
N LYS A 54 5.18 -10.03 -4.32
CA LYS A 54 5.49 -10.79 -3.10
C LYS A 54 5.73 -9.85 -1.94
N ILE A 55 5.29 -10.28 -0.76
CA ILE A 55 5.41 -9.51 0.48
C ILE A 55 6.16 -10.36 1.47
N SER A 56 7.26 -9.84 2.01
CA SER A 56 8.08 -10.57 2.97
C SER A 56 8.92 -9.60 3.79
N ASN A 57 9.03 -9.84 5.09
CA ASN A 57 9.90 -9.07 5.99
C ASN A 57 9.64 -7.55 5.94
N GLY A 58 8.38 -7.17 5.89
CA GLY A 58 8.03 -5.76 5.87
C GLY A 58 8.27 -5.06 4.56
N LYS A 59 8.62 -5.82 3.53
CA LYS A 59 8.89 -5.29 2.19
C LYS A 59 7.97 -5.95 1.20
N TRP A 60 7.80 -5.32 0.04
CA TRP A 60 7.08 -5.94 -1.07
C TRP A 60 7.81 -5.66 -2.38
N TYR A 61 7.69 -6.59 -3.33
CA TYR A 61 8.31 -6.45 -4.63
C TYR A 61 7.41 -7.05 -5.70
N TRP A 62 7.16 -6.30 -6.76
CA TRP A 62 6.31 -6.75 -7.86
C TRP A 62 7.19 -7.25 -8.99
N TRP A 63 7.44 -8.55 -8.99
CA TRP A 63 8.44 -9.15 -9.86
C TRP A 63 8.14 -8.95 -11.34
N SER A 64 6.88 -9.03 -11.77
CA SER A 64 6.56 -8.87 -13.18
C SER A 64 6.71 -7.42 -13.66
N ARG A 65 6.78 -6.45 -12.75
CA ARG A 65 6.94 -5.04 -13.09
C ARG A 65 8.29 -4.49 -12.69
N GLY A 66 9.03 -5.16 -11.85
CA GLY A 66 10.40 -4.81 -11.52
C GLY A 66 10.56 -3.67 -10.54
N PHE A 67 9.59 -3.46 -9.65
CA PHE A 67 9.74 -2.46 -8.59
C PHE A 67 9.05 -2.91 -7.31
N GLY A 68 9.36 -2.24 -6.22
CA GLY A 68 8.78 -2.57 -4.94
C GLY A 68 8.85 -1.40 -3.96
N GLY A 69 8.66 -1.71 -2.69
CA GLY A 69 8.68 -0.71 -1.64
C GLY A 69 8.57 -1.34 -0.27
N TYR A 70 8.38 -0.50 0.73
CA TYR A 70 8.30 -0.95 2.12
C TYR A 70 6.92 -0.72 2.73
N SER A 71 6.18 0.27 2.26
CA SER A 71 4.98 0.71 2.92
C SER A 71 3.73 0.47 2.08
N ALA A 72 2.59 0.48 2.75
CA ALA A 72 1.30 0.47 2.07
C ALA A 72 1.11 1.72 1.22
N LEU A 73 1.68 2.84 1.65
CA LEU A 73 1.60 4.09 0.88
C LEU A 73 2.24 3.91 -0.49
N ASP A 74 3.44 3.32 -0.54
CA ASP A 74 4.10 3.02 -1.81
C ASP A 74 3.23 2.14 -2.70
N TYR A 75 2.62 1.13 -2.11
CA TYR A 75 1.75 0.21 -2.84
C TYR A 75 0.55 0.94 -3.44
N LEU A 76 -0.11 1.76 -2.65
CA LEU A 76 -1.28 2.48 -3.15
C LEU A 76 -0.93 3.44 -4.28
N ILE A 77 0.23 4.07 -4.21
CA ILE A 77 0.66 5.00 -5.25
C ILE A 77 1.19 4.27 -6.47
N LYS A 78 2.07 3.28 -6.29
CA LYS A 78 2.77 2.64 -7.40
C LYS A 78 1.98 1.53 -8.08
N VAL A 79 1.19 0.79 -7.32
CA VAL A 79 0.45 -0.36 -7.85
C VAL A 79 -0.99 0.01 -8.16
N LYS A 80 -1.66 0.64 -7.21
CA LYS A 80 -3.06 1.03 -7.37
C LYS A 80 -3.22 2.38 -8.07
N GLU A 81 -2.14 3.12 -8.24
CA GLU A 81 -2.09 4.37 -8.98
C GLU A 81 -2.96 5.48 -8.40
N TYR A 82 -3.15 5.47 -7.09
CA TYR A 82 -3.76 6.59 -6.41
C TYR A 82 -2.78 7.75 -6.33
N ASP A 83 -3.29 8.97 -6.30
CA ASP A 83 -2.39 10.08 -6.02
C ASP A 83 -2.03 10.08 -4.52
N PHE A 84 -1.05 10.89 -4.18
CA PHE A 84 -0.51 10.91 -2.82
C PHE A 84 -1.58 11.22 -1.77
N VAL A 85 -2.39 12.23 -2.01
CA VAL A 85 -3.43 12.64 -1.05
C VAL A 85 -4.47 11.55 -0.88
N GLU A 86 -4.91 10.94 -1.99
CA GLU A 86 -5.88 9.85 -1.92
C GLU A 86 -5.33 8.66 -1.14
N ALA A 87 -4.07 8.32 -1.35
CA ALA A 87 -3.45 7.21 -0.64
C ALA A 87 -3.42 7.48 0.86
N VAL A 88 -3.07 8.71 1.26
CA VAL A 88 -3.07 9.08 2.68
C VAL A 88 -4.48 9.01 3.25
N GLU A 89 -5.47 9.47 2.52
CA GLU A 89 -6.87 9.41 2.97
C GLU A 89 -7.31 7.97 3.21
N ILE A 90 -6.94 7.07 2.31
CA ILE A 90 -7.28 5.66 2.47
C ILE A 90 -6.67 5.09 3.74
N LEU A 91 -5.40 5.38 3.96
CA LEU A 91 -4.69 4.81 5.11
C LEU A 91 -5.10 5.40 6.44
N THR A 92 -5.55 6.64 6.45
CA THR A 92 -6.00 7.28 7.68
C THR A 92 -7.50 7.12 7.90
N GLY A 93 -8.24 6.77 6.87
CA GLY A 93 -9.70 6.69 6.94
C GLY A 93 -10.36 8.06 7.03
N GLN A 94 -9.64 9.12 6.67
CA GLN A 94 -10.14 10.49 6.78
C GLN A 94 -10.06 11.20 5.45
N THR A 95 -11.02 12.06 5.22
CA THR A 95 -11.00 12.93 4.04
C THR A 95 -10.10 14.14 4.31
N MET A 96 -9.13 14.32 3.45
CA MET A 96 -8.19 15.45 3.51
C MET A 96 -8.69 16.54 2.59
N ALA A 97 -9.70 17.20 2.98
CA ALA A 97 -10.28 18.26 2.14
C ALA A 97 -9.63 19.60 2.38
#